data_13e487ef270e864186037fef08b31781
#
_entry.id   13e487ef270e864186037fef08b31781
#
_cell.length_a   1.000
_cell.length_b   1.000
_cell.length_c   1.000
_cell.angle_alpha   90.00
_cell.angle_beta   90.00
_cell.angle_gamma   90.00
#
_symmetry.space_group_name_H-M   'P 1'
#
loop_
_entity.id
_entity.type
_entity.pdbx_description
1 polymer ?
#
loop_
_entity_poly.entity_id
_entity_poly.type
_entity_poly.pdbx_seq_one_letter_code
_entity_poly.pdbx_strand_id
1 'polypeptide(L)'
;MDVQKLLRNPRFRLEQGGPAQPEAVKQFEEAAPANLPRTYLRFMQACNGARGKIPYETGYLELWSLERALEKNREHGVARSLPGFFAFGGDGADELFLFDLRKDDGAAVCSISAKSANAAAAVAPITKSFSEFLEGIVMMAGA
;
A
#
# COMPACT_ATOMS: atom_id res chain seq x y z
N MET A 1 3.51 -14.86 -5.40
CA MET A 1 4.26 -13.79 -6.08
C MET A 1 5.72 -13.79 -5.61
N ASP A 2 6.63 -13.68 -6.55
CA ASP A 2 8.06 -13.53 -6.24
C ASP A 2 8.42 -12.03 -6.23
N VAL A 3 8.58 -11.47 -5.04
CA VAL A 3 8.87 -10.05 -4.85
C VAL A 3 10.21 -9.66 -5.46
N GLN A 4 11.25 -10.49 -5.31
CA GLN A 4 12.57 -10.18 -5.86
C GLN A 4 12.54 -10.10 -7.39
N LYS A 5 11.81 -11.02 -8.01
CA LYS A 5 11.62 -11.02 -9.45
C LYS A 5 10.87 -9.77 -9.92
N LEU A 6 9.84 -9.39 -9.18
CA LEU A 6 9.08 -8.17 -9.45
C LEU A 6 9.97 -6.92 -9.40
N LEU A 7 10.75 -6.78 -8.35
CA LEU A 7 11.60 -5.60 -8.15
C LEU A 7 12.68 -5.47 -9.23
N ARG A 8 13.10 -6.59 -9.85
CA ARG A 8 14.08 -6.59 -10.94
C ARG A 8 13.44 -6.48 -12.32
N ASN A 9 12.13 -6.52 -12.40
CA ASN A 9 11.42 -6.43 -13.69
C ASN A 9 11.57 -5.02 -14.26
N PRO A 10 12.06 -4.85 -15.52
CA PRO A 10 12.23 -3.52 -16.12
C PRO A 10 10.92 -2.74 -16.25
N ARG A 11 9.79 -3.42 -16.23
CA ARG A 11 8.47 -2.77 -16.29
C ARG A 11 8.01 -2.25 -14.93
N PHE A 12 8.66 -2.68 -13.86
CA PHE A 12 8.41 -2.15 -12.51
C PHE A 12 9.27 -0.90 -12.33
N ARG A 13 8.77 0.23 -12.83
CA ARG A 13 9.53 1.47 -12.97
C ARG A 13 9.45 2.41 -11.78
N LEU A 14 9.00 1.92 -10.65
CA LEU A 14 8.95 2.75 -9.44
C LEU A 14 10.35 2.96 -8.89
N GLU A 15 10.61 4.14 -8.38
CA GLU A 15 11.81 4.44 -7.62
C GLU A 15 11.72 3.67 -6.31
N GLN A 16 12.71 2.81 -6.05
CA GLN A 16 12.67 1.86 -4.94
C GLN A 16 13.52 2.33 -3.76
N GLY A 17 12.96 2.20 -2.55
CA GLY A 17 13.74 2.33 -1.33
C GLY A 17 14.59 1.09 -1.10
N GLY A 18 15.55 1.17 -0.21
CA GLY A 18 16.34 0.01 0.21
C GLY A 18 15.52 -0.93 1.07
N PRO A 19 16.11 -2.11 1.43
CA PRO A 19 15.44 -3.05 2.33
C PRO A 19 15.11 -2.41 3.67
N ALA A 20 13.99 -2.84 4.29
CA ALA A 20 13.65 -2.39 5.62
C ALA A 20 14.64 -2.97 6.65
N GLN A 21 15.00 -2.18 7.65
CA GLN A 21 15.82 -2.67 8.75
C GLN A 21 15.02 -3.64 9.61
N PRO A 22 15.64 -4.72 10.13
CA PRO A 22 14.92 -5.69 10.96
C PRO A 22 14.18 -5.06 12.14
N GLU A 23 14.74 -4.04 12.75
CA GLU A 23 14.10 -3.33 13.86
C GLU A 23 12.84 -2.60 13.40
N ALA A 24 12.87 -1.99 12.22
CA ALA A 24 11.68 -1.32 11.65
C ALA A 24 10.57 -2.32 11.36
N VAL A 25 10.91 -3.49 10.84
CA VAL A 25 9.95 -4.57 10.58
C VAL A 25 9.30 -5.02 11.90
N LYS A 26 10.10 -5.24 12.92
CA LYS A 26 9.62 -5.66 14.23
C LYS A 26 8.66 -4.64 14.84
N GLN A 27 9.05 -3.38 14.85
CA GLN A 27 8.23 -2.30 15.38
C GLN A 27 6.91 -2.18 14.61
N PHE A 28 6.97 -2.32 13.30
CA PHE A 28 5.79 -2.28 12.46
C PHE A 28 4.83 -3.43 12.78
N GLU A 29 5.34 -4.66 12.87
CA GLU A 29 4.52 -5.83 13.19
C GLU A 29 3.84 -5.73 14.55
N GLU A 30 4.48 -5.08 15.52
CA GLU A 30 3.91 -4.86 16.85
C GLU A 30 2.80 -3.81 16.85
N ALA A 31 2.87 -2.82 15.97
CA ALA A 31 1.95 -1.68 15.97
C ALA A 31 0.85 -1.76 14.91
N ALA A 32 1.08 -2.48 13.82
CA ALA A 32 0.15 -2.55 12.70
C ALA A 32 -0.87 -3.68 12.89
N PRO A 33 -1.98 -3.66 12.13
CA PRO A 33 -2.95 -4.75 12.18
C PRO A 33 -2.31 -6.11 11.87
N ALA A 34 -2.70 -7.14 12.60
CA ALA A 34 -2.11 -8.47 12.46
C ALA A 34 -2.48 -9.17 11.17
N ASN A 35 -3.57 -8.74 10.51
CA ASN A 35 -4.09 -9.38 9.30
C ASN A 35 -3.70 -8.67 8.01
N LEU A 36 -2.62 -7.89 8.02
CA LEU A 36 -2.08 -7.32 6.79
C LEU A 36 -1.59 -8.43 5.85
N PRO A 37 -1.69 -8.22 4.52
CA PRO A 37 -1.27 -9.26 3.57
C PRO A 37 0.22 -9.54 3.68
N ARG A 38 0.59 -10.83 3.64
CA ARG A 38 1.99 -11.23 3.70
C ARG A 38 2.80 -10.71 2.53
N THR A 39 2.18 -10.61 1.36
CA THR A 39 2.84 -10.04 0.17
C THR A 39 3.30 -8.62 0.42
N TYR A 40 2.48 -7.83 1.11
CA TYR A 40 2.85 -6.46 1.48
C TYR A 40 4.08 -6.46 2.40
N LEU A 41 4.07 -7.28 3.43
CA LEU A 41 5.20 -7.34 4.37
C LEU A 41 6.49 -7.82 3.69
N ARG A 42 6.39 -8.84 2.83
CA ARG A 42 7.54 -9.32 2.06
C ARG A 42 8.09 -8.26 1.12
N PHE A 43 7.19 -7.54 0.45
CA PHE A 43 7.59 -6.43 -0.42
C PHE A 43 8.35 -5.38 0.38
N MET A 44 7.80 -4.96 1.51
CA MET A 44 8.40 -3.90 2.33
C MET A 44 9.73 -4.32 2.93
N GLN A 45 9.91 -5.60 3.26
CA GLN A 45 11.21 -6.09 3.73
C GLN A 45 12.30 -5.95 2.67
N ALA A 46 11.95 -6.15 1.40
CA ALA A 46 12.88 -6.04 0.28
C ALA A 46 13.01 -4.60 -0.22
N CYS A 47 11.96 -3.80 -0.07
CA CYS A 47 11.87 -2.46 -0.63
C CYS A 47 11.00 -1.62 0.31
N ASN A 48 11.63 -0.84 1.17
CA ASN A 48 10.93 -0.09 2.22
C ASN A 48 10.41 1.24 1.69
N GLY A 49 9.45 1.13 0.78
CA GLY A 49 8.83 2.26 0.11
C GLY A 49 9.23 2.37 -1.35
N ALA A 50 8.36 2.91 -2.16
CA ALA A 50 8.59 3.12 -3.59
C ALA A 50 7.70 4.25 -4.07
N ARG A 51 8.04 4.88 -5.19
CA ARG A 51 7.19 5.92 -5.75
C ARG A 51 7.37 6.03 -7.26
N GLY A 52 6.33 6.48 -7.93
CA GLY A 52 6.38 6.70 -9.36
C GLY A 52 5.00 6.63 -9.99
N LYS A 53 5.00 6.69 -11.31
CA LYS A 53 3.76 6.62 -12.10
C LYS A 53 3.20 5.21 -12.09
N ILE A 54 1.89 5.10 -12.00
CA ILE A 54 1.17 3.83 -12.05
C ILE A 54 0.00 3.94 -13.03
N PRO A 55 -0.44 2.80 -13.60
CA PRO A 55 -1.49 2.78 -14.62
C PRO A 55 -2.92 2.77 -14.05
N TYR A 56 -3.09 3.20 -12.82
CA TYR A 56 -4.39 3.33 -12.18
C TYR A 56 -4.88 4.77 -12.24
N GLU A 57 -6.13 5.00 -11.91
CA GLU A 57 -6.78 6.29 -12.04
C GLU A 57 -6.02 7.43 -11.35
N THR A 58 -5.42 7.16 -10.19
CA THR A 58 -4.64 8.17 -9.48
C THR A 58 -3.39 8.60 -10.23
N GLY A 59 -2.86 7.75 -11.11
CA GLY A 59 -1.70 8.05 -11.96
C GLY A 59 -0.35 8.06 -11.26
N TYR A 60 -0.31 8.08 -9.94
CA TYR A 60 0.92 8.15 -9.17
C TYR A 60 0.77 7.38 -7.86
N LEU A 61 1.85 6.75 -7.42
CA LEU A 61 1.91 6.04 -6.15
C LEU A 61 3.10 6.52 -5.34
N GLU A 62 2.83 6.88 -4.10
CA GLU A 62 3.84 7.03 -3.06
C GLU A 62 3.56 5.93 -2.04
N LEU A 63 4.29 4.83 -2.17
CA LEU A 63 4.22 3.70 -1.23
C LEU A 63 5.11 4.03 -0.05
N TRP A 64 4.50 4.26 1.10
CA TRP A 64 5.23 4.71 2.28
C TRP A 64 6.12 3.63 2.86
N SER A 65 7.25 4.05 3.46
CA SER A 65 8.04 3.15 4.29
C SER A 65 7.18 2.63 5.46
N LEU A 66 7.63 1.55 6.09
CA LEU A 66 6.90 0.99 7.24
C LEU A 66 6.72 2.04 8.35
N GLU A 67 7.76 2.80 8.63
CA GLU A 67 7.73 3.85 9.65
C GLU A 67 6.73 4.95 9.30
N ARG A 68 6.76 5.38 8.04
CA ARG A 68 5.87 6.44 7.56
C ARG A 68 4.41 5.99 7.49
N ALA A 69 4.19 4.70 7.17
CA ALA A 69 2.84 4.16 7.13
C ALA A 69 2.17 4.23 8.50
N LEU A 70 2.89 3.86 9.56
CA LEU A 70 2.37 3.97 10.93
C LEU A 70 2.05 5.42 11.28
N GLU A 71 2.96 6.33 10.95
CA GLU A 71 2.78 7.76 11.20
C GLU A 71 1.59 8.32 10.45
N LYS A 72 1.45 8.00 9.16
CA LYS A 72 0.36 8.50 8.32
C LYS A 72 -1.01 7.97 8.76
N ASN A 73 -1.10 6.71 9.14
CA ASN A 73 -2.36 6.17 9.66
C ASN A 73 -2.79 6.89 10.94
N ARG A 74 -1.84 7.25 11.78
CA ARG A 74 -2.09 8.00 13.00
C ARG A 74 -2.51 9.43 12.70
N GLU A 75 -1.79 10.13 11.80
CA GLU A 75 -2.11 11.50 11.40
C GLU A 75 -3.50 11.64 10.82
N HIS A 76 -3.90 10.68 9.96
CA HIS A 76 -5.22 10.70 9.33
C HIS A 76 -6.31 10.06 10.19
N GLY A 77 -5.96 9.47 11.33
CA GLY A 77 -6.93 8.82 12.21
C GLY A 77 -7.66 7.68 11.53
N VAL A 78 -6.96 6.91 10.68
CA VAL A 78 -7.59 5.85 9.85
C VAL A 78 -8.31 4.82 10.70
N ALA A 79 -7.69 4.34 11.77
CA ALA A 79 -8.29 3.31 12.63
C ALA A 79 -9.60 3.77 13.26
N ARG A 80 -9.75 5.06 13.51
CA ARG A 80 -10.95 5.65 14.09
C ARG A 80 -12.02 5.93 13.03
N SER A 81 -11.61 6.55 11.93
CA SER A 81 -12.53 7.03 10.88
C SER A 81 -12.94 5.93 9.92
N LEU A 82 -12.04 4.97 9.69
CA LEU A 82 -12.25 3.85 8.76
C LEU A 82 -11.86 2.55 9.45
N PRO A 83 -12.65 2.08 10.44
CA PRO A 83 -12.35 0.82 11.14
C PRO A 83 -12.21 -0.33 10.16
N GLY A 84 -11.16 -1.14 10.31
CA GLY A 84 -10.90 -2.26 9.43
C GLY A 84 -10.12 -1.92 8.17
N PHE A 85 -9.66 -0.68 8.02
CA PHE A 85 -8.79 -0.27 6.92
C PHE A 85 -7.41 0.12 7.43
N PHE A 86 -6.41 0.00 6.57
CA PHE A 86 -5.06 0.45 6.86
C PHE A 86 -4.49 1.12 5.61
N ALA A 87 -4.04 2.36 5.72
CA ALA A 87 -3.46 3.09 4.60
C ALA A 87 -1.99 2.71 4.44
N PHE A 88 -1.57 2.40 3.21
CA PHE A 88 -0.19 2.02 2.92
C PHE A 88 0.53 2.98 1.97
N GLY A 89 -0.18 3.93 1.40
CA GLY A 89 0.40 4.90 0.49
C GLY A 89 -0.60 5.96 0.06
N GLY A 90 -0.18 6.76 -0.88
CA GLY A 90 -1.02 7.82 -1.44
C GLY A 90 -0.56 8.19 -2.84
N ASP A 91 -1.22 9.17 -3.45
CA ASP A 91 -0.84 9.68 -4.78
C ASP A 91 0.05 10.94 -4.69
N GLY A 92 0.49 11.27 -3.49
CA GLY A 92 1.29 12.48 -3.25
C GLY A 92 0.45 13.75 -3.15
N ALA A 93 -0.86 13.65 -3.25
CA ALA A 93 -1.80 14.77 -3.16
C ALA A 93 -2.96 14.43 -2.22
N ASP A 94 -4.14 14.14 -2.75
CA ASP A 94 -5.36 13.97 -1.96
C ASP A 94 -5.80 12.51 -1.77
N GLU A 95 -5.33 11.58 -2.59
CA GLU A 95 -5.78 10.19 -2.52
C GLU A 95 -4.91 9.37 -1.59
N LEU A 96 -5.56 8.49 -0.81
CA LEU A 96 -4.90 7.48 0.02
C LEU A 96 -5.19 6.10 -0.56
N PHE A 97 -4.18 5.22 -0.53
CA PHE A 97 -4.34 3.80 -0.86
C PHE A 97 -4.48 3.01 0.43
N LEU A 98 -5.48 2.14 0.47
CA LEU A 98 -5.86 1.41 1.68
C LEU A 98 -5.95 -0.09 1.41
N PHE A 99 -5.69 -0.88 2.47
CA PHE A 99 -6.13 -2.27 2.52
C PHE A 99 -7.48 -2.33 3.24
N ASP A 100 -8.42 -3.07 2.65
CA ASP A 100 -9.68 -3.41 3.31
C ASP A 100 -9.45 -4.72 4.09
N LEU A 101 -9.35 -4.62 5.40
CA LEU A 101 -9.05 -5.75 6.28
C LEU A 101 -10.30 -6.31 6.98
N ARG A 102 -11.49 -5.93 6.51
CA ARG A 102 -12.74 -6.32 7.18
C ARG A 102 -13.16 -7.76 6.90
N LYS A 103 -12.55 -8.41 5.91
CA LYS A 103 -12.85 -9.78 5.52
C LYS A 103 -11.60 -10.64 5.60
N ASP A 104 -11.78 -11.95 5.82
CA ASP A 104 -10.66 -12.89 5.95
C ASP A 104 -10.18 -13.47 4.60
N ASP A 105 -10.76 -13.05 3.50
CA ASP A 105 -10.46 -13.58 2.16
C ASP A 105 -9.35 -12.81 1.42
N GLY A 106 -8.49 -12.17 2.18
CA GLY A 106 -7.43 -11.33 1.65
C GLY A 106 -7.78 -9.86 1.74
N ALA A 107 -6.79 -9.01 1.60
CA ALA A 107 -6.95 -7.58 1.73
C ALA A 107 -7.08 -6.94 0.35
N ALA A 108 -8.27 -6.48 0.01
CA ALA A 108 -8.48 -5.71 -1.21
C ALA A 108 -7.73 -4.38 -1.13
N VAL A 109 -7.25 -3.91 -2.28
CA VAL A 109 -6.64 -2.58 -2.40
C VAL A 109 -7.72 -1.60 -2.84
N CYS A 110 -7.82 -0.50 -2.11
CA CYS A 110 -8.84 0.53 -2.32
C CYS A 110 -8.20 1.91 -2.29
N SER A 111 -8.94 2.92 -2.70
CA SER A 111 -8.52 4.30 -2.55
C SER A 111 -9.64 5.15 -1.96
N ILE A 112 -9.26 6.27 -1.36
CA ILE A 112 -10.20 7.25 -0.84
C ILE A 112 -9.53 8.63 -0.89
N SER A 113 -10.33 9.67 -1.14
CA SER A 113 -9.83 11.04 -0.98
C SER A 113 -9.60 11.31 0.51
N ALA A 114 -8.45 11.89 0.85
CA ALA A 114 -8.14 12.24 2.23
C ALA A 114 -9.17 13.21 2.81
N LYS A 115 -9.81 14.00 1.97
CA LYS A 115 -10.88 14.91 2.38
C LYS A 115 -12.16 14.18 2.78
N SER A 116 -12.33 12.94 2.33
CA SER A 116 -13.50 12.08 2.62
C SER A 116 -13.12 10.87 3.47
N ALA A 117 -11.96 10.89 4.12
CA ALA A 117 -11.42 9.74 4.87
C ALA A 117 -12.21 9.38 6.12
N ASN A 118 -13.28 10.10 6.42
CA ASN A 118 -14.21 9.79 7.51
C ASN A 118 -15.48 9.07 7.03
N ALA A 119 -15.54 8.71 5.75
CA ALA A 119 -16.75 8.12 5.15
C ALA A 119 -16.40 6.84 4.42
N ALA A 120 -16.63 5.68 5.06
CA ALA A 120 -16.34 4.38 4.47
C ALA A 120 -17.06 4.17 3.13
N ALA A 121 -18.20 4.80 2.91
CA ALA A 121 -18.94 4.72 1.66
C ALA A 121 -18.21 5.39 0.48
N ALA A 122 -17.22 6.25 0.76
CA ALA A 122 -16.44 6.93 -0.27
C ALA A 122 -15.23 6.10 -0.74
N VAL A 123 -14.98 4.95 -0.12
CA VAL A 123 -13.87 4.05 -0.50
C VAL A 123 -14.16 3.42 -1.86
N ALA A 124 -13.21 3.56 -2.78
CA ALA A 124 -13.32 3.01 -4.13
C ALA A 124 -12.41 1.79 -4.31
N PRO A 125 -12.92 0.64 -4.78
CA PRO A 125 -12.08 -0.54 -4.99
C PRO A 125 -11.12 -0.36 -6.17
N ILE A 126 -9.92 -0.93 -6.07
CA ILE A 126 -8.92 -0.94 -7.16
C ILE A 126 -8.62 -2.37 -7.58
N THR A 127 -8.09 -3.20 -6.68
CA THR A 127 -7.79 -4.61 -6.96
C THR A 127 -8.21 -5.48 -5.78
N LYS A 128 -8.27 -6.80 -6.01
CA LYS A 128 -8.68 -7.77 -4.99
C LYS A 128 -7.57 -8.10 -4.00
N SER A 129 -6.31 -7.80 -4.35
CA SER A 129 -5.16 -8.08 -3.50
C SER A 129 -4.01 -7.15 -3.82
N PHE A 130 -3.05 -7.08 -2.92
CA PHE A 130 -1.81 -6.32 -3.15
C PHE A 130 -0.97 -6.94 -4.27
N SER A 131 -0.95 -8.26 -4.36
CA SER A 131 -0.27 -8.97 -5.47
C SER A 131 -0.82 -8.53 -6.81
N GLU A 132 -2.14 -8.52 -6.94
CA GLU A 132 -2.81 -8.09 -8.18
C GLU A 132 -2.51 -6.63 -8.48
N PHE A 133 -2.46 -5.79 -7.45
CA PHE A 133 -2.12 -4.37 -7.59
C PHE A 133 -0.71 -4.19 -8.17
N LEU A 134 0.28 -4.90 -7.63
CA LEU A 134 1.66 -4.84 -8.11
C LEU A 134 1.80 -5.44 -9.51
N GLU A 135 1.16 -6.57 -9.77
CA GLU A 135 1.18 -7.20 -11.09
C GLU A 135 0.57 -6.29 -12.16
N GLY A 136 -0.50 -5.58 -11.82
CA GLY A 136 -1.12 -4.61 -12.70
C GLY A 136 -0.17 -3.49 -13.11
N ILE A 137 0.68 -3.05 -12.21
CA ILE A 137 1.69 -2.02 -12.51
C ILE A 137 2.63 -2.52 -13.60
N VAL A 138 3.08 -3.77 -13.50
CA VAL A 138 4.01 -4.38 -14.47
C VAL A 138 3.31 -4.66 -15.80
N MET A 139 2.13 -5.25 -15.75
CA MET A 139 1.40 -5.69 -16.95
C MET A 139 0.94 -4.52 -17.82
N MET A 140 0.55 -3.42 -17.19
CA MET A 140 0.02 -2.26 -17.90
C MET A 140 1.11 -1.23 -18.25
N ALA A 141 2.32 -1.41 -17.73
CA ALA A 141 3.44 -0.53 -18.03
C ALA A 141 3.84 -0.70 -19.51
N GLY A 142 3.85 0.39 -20.25
CA GLY A 142 4.20 0.36 -21.68
C GLY A 142 3.01 0.11 -22.60
N ALA A 143 1.80 0.04 -22.03
CA ALA A 143 0.59 -0.04 -22.84
C ALA A 143 0.29 1.31 -23.51
#